data_fa4e10c1f892fd393246eea78761bb11
#
_entry.id   fa4e10c1f892fd393246eea78761bb11
#
_cell.length_a   1.000
_cell.length_b   1.000
_cell.length_c   1.000
_cell.angle_alpha   90.00
_cell.angle_beta   90.00
_cell.angle_gamma   90.00
#
_symmetry.space_group_name_H-M   'P 1'
#
loop_
_entity.id
_entity.type
_entity.pdbx_description
1 polymer ?
#
loop_
_entity_poly.entity_id
_entity_poly.type
_entity_poly.pdbx_seq_one_letter_code
_entity_poly.pdbx_strand_id
1 'polypeptide(L)'
;FFDNSYRSYFDFGRSSQQRAWFGAEGGELNYYFFHGPSIKKILGRYSDLTGHMPLPPMWALGNQQSRWSYYPDTMVEEVVRQYRERDLPLDVVHLDIDYMLGYRVFTFDPQRFPNPKALTEKLARQGVKLVTIVDPGVKHQPRTSSSGERYFVFEQGLERNFFQRRSNGDLFVPRVWPG
;
A
#
# COMPACT_ATOMS: atom_id res chain seq x y z
N PHE A 1 7.53 4.27 20.43
CA PHE A 1 6.94 5.00 19.29
C PHE A 1 6.26 6.27 19.79
N PHE A 2 6.04 7.22 18.89
CA PHE A 2 5.36 8.48 19.13
C PHE A 2 4.01 8.44 18.40
N ASP A 3 2.92 8.56 19.15
CA ASP A 3 1.56 8.50 18.65
C ASP A 3 1.03 9.93 18.48
N ASN A 4 1.24 10.48 17.29
CA ASN A 4 0.81 11.82 16.95
C ASN A 4 0.59 11.92 15.43
N SER A 5 -0.54 12.46 15.00
CA SER A 5 -0.92 12.65 13.60
C SER A 5 -0.47 13.99 13.00
N TYR A 6 0.09 14.90 13.80
CA TYR A 6 0.66 16.13 13.30
C TYR A 6 2.04 15.90 12.67
N ARG A 7 2.49 16.84 11.88
CA ARG A 7 3.84 16.82 11.34
C ARG A 7 4.85 16.73 12.46
N SER A 8 5.67 15.67 12.44
CA SER A 8 6.56 15.32 13.51
C SER A 8 8.02 15.35 13.06
N TYR A 9 8.91 15.64 13.98
CA TYR A 9 10.35 15.77 13.77
C TYR A 9 11.07 14.86 14.74
N PHE A 10 12.14 14.21 14.28
CA PHE A 10 12.96 13.31 15.06
C PHE A 10 14.44 13.58 14.80
N ASP A 11 15.25 13.60 15.86
CA ASP A 11 16.69 13.61 15.77
C ASP A 11 17.28 12.65 16.80
N PHE A 12 17.85 11.56 16.33
CA PHE A 12 18.51 10.55 17.16
C PHE A 12 20.00 10.52 16.88
N GLY A 13 20.68 11.64 17.19
CA GLY A 13 22.14 11.74 17.13
C GLY A 13 22.71 12.39 15.87
N ARG A 14 21.89 12.99 15.02
CA ARG A 14 22.38 13.69 13.82
C ARG A 14 22.97 15.07 14.15
N SER A 15 22.26 15.87 14.93
CA SER A 15 22.72 17.21 15.34
C SER A 15 23.64 17.19 16.54
N SER A 16 23.56 16.16 17.40
CA SER A 16 24.40 15.96 18.57
C SER A 16 24.46 14.49 18.94
N GLN A 17 25.66 13.95 19.14
CA GLN A 17 25.82 12.55 19.58
C GLN A 17 25.34 12.31 21.03
N GLN A 18 25.12 13.39 21.80
CA GLN A 18 24.74 13.33 23.22
C GLN A 18 23.23 13.55 23.44
N ARG A 19 22.48 13.88 22.40
CA ARG A 19 21.06 14.22 22.52
C ARG A 19 20.23 13.51 21.47
N ALA A 20 19.09 13.01 21.91
CA ALA A 20 18.00 12.60 21.03
C ALA A 20 16.76 13.41 21.40
N TRP A 21 15.99 13.84 20.40
CA TRP A 21 14.76 14.55 20.64
C TRP A 21 13.73 14.21 19.56
N PHE A 22 12.48 14.40 19.90
CA PHE A 22 11.35 14.32 18.99
C PHE A 22 10.29 15.33 19.41
N GLY A 23 9.44 15.72 18.46
CA GLY A 23 8.37 16.67 18.70
C GLY A 23 7.41 16.74 17.52
N ALA A 24 6.32 17.47 17.67
CA ALA A 24 5.32 17.70 16.65
C ALA A 24 4.87 19.17 16.65
N GLU A 25 4.28 19.62 15.53
CA GLU A 25 3.74 20.98 15.37
C GLU A 25 2.47 21.22 16.21
N GLY A 26 1.85 20.17 16.72
CA GLY A 26 0.64 20.24 17.55
C GLY A 26 0.21 18.87 18.03
N GLY A 27 -0.97 18.80 18.69
CA GLY A 27 -1.50 17.58 19.26
C GLY A 27 -0.93 17.26 20.64
N GLU A 28 -1.16 16.04 21.11
CA GLU A 28 -0.70 15.56 22.39
C GLU A 28 0.71 14.99 22.33
N LEU A 29 1.47 15.12 23.41
CA LEU A 29 2.75 14.44 23.57
C LEU A 29 2.50 13.02 24.09
N ASN A 30 2.01 12.15 23.20
CA ASN A 30 1.74 10.75 23.49
C ASN A 30 2.83 9.87 22.91
N TYR A 31 3.64 9.24 23.78
CA TYR A 31 4.70 8.35 23.36
C TYR A 31 4.83 7.12 24.25
N TYR A 32 5.37 6.05 23.70
CA TYR A 32 5.56 4.78 24.37
C TYR A 32 7.03 4.39 24.31
N PHE A 33 7.59 4.11 25.47
CA PHE A 33 8.93 3.61 25.60
C PHE A 33 8.91 2.15 26.08
N PHE A 34 9.50 1.27 25.29
CA PHE A 34 9.63 -0.15 25.63
C PHE A 34 11.05 -0.46 26.05
N HIS A 35 11.26 -0.65 27.35
CA HIS A 35 12.53 -1.13 27.86
C HIS A 35 12.66 -2.63 27.61
N GLY A 36 13.85 -3.08 27.29
CA GLY A 36 14.14 -4.51 27.21
C GLY A 36 15.63 -4.77 27.09
N PRO A 37 16.12 -5.92 27.62
CA PRO A 37 17.51 -6.29 27.46
C PRO A 37 17.85 -6.76 26.05
N SER A 38 16.84 -7.01 25.21
CA SER A 38 17.02 -7.42 23.82
C SER A 38 15.87 -6.94 22.94
N ILE A 39 16.13 -6.83 21.63
CA ILE A 39 15.13 -6.47 20.64
C ILE A 39 13.92 -7.42 20.69
N LYS A 40 14.12 -8.73 20.87
CA LYS A 40 13.02 -9.69 20.98
C LYS A 40 12.07 -9.38 22.14
N LYS A 41 12.61 -8.94 23.29
CA LYS A 41 11.80 -8.53 24.44
C LYS A 41 11.05 -7.23 24.19
N ILE A 42 11.67 -6.27 23.49
CA ILE A 42 11.01 -5.02 23.08
C ILE A 42 9.85 -5.33 22.12
N LEU A 43 10.08 -6.16 21.11
CA LEU A 43 9.03 -6.56 20.15
C LEU A 43 7.88 -7.32 20.84
N GLY A 44 8.19 -8.21 21.79
CA GLY A 44 7.16 -8.88 22.58
C GLY A 44 6.26 -7.89 23.30
N ARG A 45 6.84 -6.96 24.06
CA ARG A 45 6.07 -5.92 24.79
C ARG A 45 5.29 -4.97 23.86
N TYR A 46 5.87 -4.66 22.69
CA TYR A 46 5.17 -3.90 21.67
C TYR A 46 3.94 -4.67 21.16
N SER A 47 4.12 -5.96 20.84
CA SER A 47 3.02 -6.80 20.36
C SER A 47 1.95 -7.05 21.43
N ASP A 48 2.32 -7.12 22.72
CA ASP A 48 1.35 -7.21 23.83
C ASP A 48 0.44 -5.98 23.89
N LEU A 49 0.97 -4.80 23.56
CA LEU A 49 0.21 -3.56 23.53
C LEU A 49 -0.62 -3.39 22.24
N THR A 50 -0.02 -3.70 21.08
CA THR A 50 -0.62 -3.40 19.76
C THR A 50 -1.38 -4.56 19.14
N GLY A 51 -1.28 -5.74 19.74
CA GLY A 51 -1.80 -7.00 19.20
C GLY A 51 -0.75 -7.77 18.37
N HIS A 52 -1.01 -9.05 18.25
CA HIS A 52 -0.16 -9.95 17.47
C HIS A 52 -0.66 -10.06 16.03
N MET A 53 0.28 -10.09 15.09
CA MET A 53 -0.04 -10.33 13.69
C MET A 53 -0.60 -11.76 13.51
N PRO A 54 -1.70 -11.94 12.77
CA PRO A 54 -2.16 -13.27 12.37
C PRO A 54 -1.07 -14.02 11.60
N LEU A 55 -1.01 -15.33 11.79
CA LEU A 55 -0.08 -16.15 11.02
C LEU A 55 -0.42 -16.08 9.52
N PRO A 56 0.50 -15.62 8.67
CA PRO A 56 0.24 -15.52 7.24
C PRO A 56 0.13 -16.92 6.61
N PRO A 57 -0.58 -17.05 5.49
CA PRO A 57 -0.60 -18.30 4.73
C PRO A 57 0.80 -18.62 4.17
N MET A 58 1.08 -19.90 3.96
CA MET A 58 2.41 -20.38 3.55
C MET A 58 2.92 -19.69 2.27
N TRP A 59 2.06 -19.46 1.29
CA TRP A 59 2.45 -18.80 0.05
C TRP A 59 2.95 -17.36 0.26
N ALA A 60 2.48 -16.67 1.31
CA ALA A 60 2.94 -15.32 1.63
C ALA A 60 4.34 -15.27 2.26
N LEU A 61 4.89 -16.43 2.63
CA LEU A 61 6.26 -16.59 3.12
C LEU A 61 7.24 -17.04 2.03
N GLY A 62 6.74 -17.33 0.83
CA GLY A 62 7.51 -17.76 -0.31
C GLY A 62 8.18 -16.62 -1.08
N ASN A 63 8.73 -16.95 -2.25
CA ASN A 63 9.37 -15.95 -3.11
C ASN A 63 8.32 -15.07 -3.80
N GLN A 64 8.46 -13.77 -3.62
CA GLN A 64 7.56 -12.75 -4.14
C GLN A 64 8.29 -11.80 -5.07
N GLN A 65 7.81 -11.68 -6.30
CA GLN A 65 8.41 -10.83 -7.32
C GLN A 65 7.60 -9.55 -7.51
N SER A 66 8.27 -8.42 -7.42
CA SER A 66 7.67 -7.10 -7.68
C SER A 66 8.66 -6.17 -8.37
N ARG A 67 8.14 -5.20 -9.09
CA ARG A 67 8.87 -4.04 -9.64
C ARG A 67 7.85 -2.99 -10.09
N TRP A 68 8.32 -1.81 -10.41
CA TRP A 68 7.56 -0.80 -11.13
C TRP A 68 7.79 -0.95 -12.64
N SER A 69 6.88 -1.44 -13.43
CA SER A 69 5.67 -2.24 -13.18
C SER A 69 5.70 -3.42 -14.13
N TYR A 70 4.89 -4.45 -13.88
CA TYR A 70 4.64 -5.53 -14.86
C TYR A 70 3.32 -5.25 -15.58
N TYR A 71 3.37 -4.81 -16.83
CA TYR A 71 2.22 -4.65 -17.74
C TYR A 71 2.68 -4.71 -19.20
N PRO A 72 1.84 -5.16 -20.13
CA PRO A 72 0.50 -5.72 -19.93
C PRO A 72 0.50 -7.09 -19.24
N ASP A 73 -0.68 -7.73 -19.15
CA ASP A 73 -0.87 -9.05 -18.56
C ASP A 73 0.08 -10.13 -19.11
N THR A 74 0.40 -10.07 -20.41
CA THR A 74 1.36 -10.96 -21.08
C THR A 74 2.77 -10.84 -20.49
N MET A 75 3.18 -9.69 -19.98
CA MET A 75 4.47 -9.53 -19.28
C MET A 75 4.46 -10.27 -17.94
N VAL A 76 3.33 -10.27 -17.22
CA VAL A 76 3.17 -11.03 -15.98
C VAL A 76 3.32 -12.51 -16.25
N GLU A 77 2.67 -13.02 -17.30
CA GLU A 77 2.78 -14.41 -17.73
C GLU A 77 4.22 -14.76 -18.12
N GLU A 78 4.90 -13.88 -18.82
CA GLU A 78 6.30 -14.07 -19.23
C GLU A 78 7.23 -14.17 -18.01
N VAL A 79 7.04 -13.33 -17.00
CA VAL A 79 7.82 -13.40 -15.77
C VAL A 79 7.65 -14.78 -15.11
N VAL A 80 6.42 -15.25 -14.96
CA VAL A 80 6.15 -16.55 -14.35
C VAL A 80 6.77 -17.69 -15.18
N ARG A 81 6.64 -17.63 -16.52
CA ARG A 81 7.27 -18.59 -17.45
C ARG A 81 8.78 -18.65 -17.23
N GLN A 82 9.44 -17.49 -17.16
CA GLN A 82 10.91 -17.41 -16.99
C GLN A 82 11.37 -17.99 -15.65
N TYR A 83 10.62 -17.79 -14.57
CA TYR A 83 10.93 -18.42 -13.29
C TYR A 83 10.83 -19.93 -13.36
N ARG A 84 9.77 -20.47 -14.00
CA ARG A 84 9.58 -21.94 -14.16
C ARG A 84 10.66 -22.55 -15.05
N GLU A 85 11.01 -21.93 -16.16
CA GLU A 85 12.04 -22.43 -17.07
C GLU A 85 13.44 -22.50 -16.44
N ARG A 86 13.71 -21.65 -15.45
CA ARG A 86 14.97 -21.63 -14.71
C ARG A 86 14.94 -22.42 -13.43
N ASP A 87 13.85 -23.13 -13.17
CA ASP A 87 13.62 -23.87 -11.92
C ASP A 87 13.78 -22.99 -10.66
N LEU A 88 13.33 -21.73 -10.75
CA LEU A 88 13.35 -20.80 -9.64
C LEU A 88 11.99 -20.80 -8.94
N PRO A 89 11.96 -20.79 -7.60
CA PRO A 89 10.69 -20.72 -6.87
C PRO A 89 10.02 -19.37 -7.09
N LEU A 90 8.70 -19.37 -7.25
CA LEU A 90 7.88 -18.16 -7.31
C LEU A 90 6.48 -18.47 -6.79
N ASP A 91 6.07 -17.75 -5.77
CA ASP A 91 4.78 -17.91 -5.11
C ASP A 91 3.83 -16.74 -5.39
N VAL A 92 4.39 -15.53 -5.56
CA VAL A 92 3.61 -14.31 -5.75
C VAL A 92 4.23 -13.40 -6.79
N VAL A 93 3.38 -12.80 -7.63
CA VAL A 93 3.73 -11.63 -8.45
C VAL A 93 2.88 -10.45 -7.99
N HIS A 94 3.52 -9.31 -7.74
CA HIS A 94 2.84 -8.07 -7.38
C HIS A 94 2.64 -7.19 -8.61
N LEU A 95 1.45 -6.63 -8.77
CA LEU A 95 1.17 -5.56 -9.71
C LEU A 95 1.31 -4.22 -8.99
N ASP A 96 2.18 -3.38 -9.48
CA ASP A 96 2.34 -2.00 -9.05
C ASP A 96 1.30 -1.11 -9.77
N ILE A 97 1.30 0.17 -9.51
CA ILE A 97 0.25 1.14 -9.83
C ILE A 97 -0.28 1.14 -11.27
N ASP A 98 0.50 0.69 -12.25
CA ASP A 98 0.16 0.77 -13.67
C ASP A 98 -0.87 -0.28 -14.15
N TYR A 99 -1.36 -1.15 -13.26
CA TYR A 99 -2.52 -1.99 -13.58
C TYR A 99 -3.83 -1.19 -13.53
N MET A 100 -3.83 -0.09 -12.78
CA MET A 100 -5.02 0.74 -12.55
C MET A 100 -5.38 1.55 -13.79
N LEU A 101 -6.68 1.74 -14.03
CA LEU A 101 -7.16 2.66 -15.03
C LEU A 101 -6.96 4.12 -14.57
N GLY A 102 -5.93 4.77 -15.13
CA GLY A 102 -5.57 6.14 -14.77
C GLY A 102 -5.29 6.36 -13.27
N TYR A 103 -4.64 5.42 -12.62
CA TYR A 103 -4.28 5.44 -11.20
C TYR A 103 -5.47 5.55 -10.24
N ARG A 104 -6.60 4.95 -10.62
CA ARG A 104 -7.80 4.85 -9.80
C ARG A 104 -7.81 3.52 -9.04
N VAL A 105 -7.72 3.55 -7.73
CA VAL A 105 -7.76 2.33 -6.90
C VAL A 105 -9.05 1.54 -7.15
N PHE A 106 -8.96 0.21 -7.05
CA PHE A 106 -10.05 -0.73 -7.36
C PHE A 106 -10.52 -0.73 -8.82
N THR A 107 -9.65 -0.34 -9.74
CA THR A 107 -9.88 -0.46 -11.18
C THR A 107 -8.78 -1.25 -11.85
N PHE A 108 -9.09 -1.87 -13.00
CA PHE A 108 -8.10 -2.40 -13.93
C PHE A 108 -8.18 -1.64 -15.24
N ASP A 109 -7.03 -1.34 -15.85
CA ASP A 109 -6.96 -0.82 -17.20
C ASP A 109 -7.34 -1.92 -18.20
N PRO A 110 -8.46 -1.81 -18.94
CA PRO A 110 -8.92 -2.87 -19.82
C PRO A 110 -8.03 -3.09 -21.05
N GLN A 111 -7.16 -2.15 -21.40
CA GLN A 111 -6.20 -2.32 -22.49
C GLN A 111 -5.00 -3.14 -22.05
N ARG A 112 -4.57 -2.95 -20.80
CA ARG A 112 -3.39 -3.63 -20.24
C ARG A 112 -3.75 -4.97 -19.60
N PHE A 113 -4.93 -5.05 -19.01
CA PHE A 113 -5.46 -6.22 -18.31
C PHE A 113 -6.91 -6.49 -18.73
N PRO A 114 -7.13 -6.99 -19.96
CA PRO A 114 -8.47 -7.18 -20.49
C PRO A 114 -9.32 -8.19 -19.71
N ASN A 115 -8.68 -9.17 -19.07
CA ASN A 115 -9.36 -10.17 -18.26
C ASN A 115 -8.54 -10.54 -17.00
N PRO A 116 -8.55 -9.70 -15.95
CA PRO A 116 -7.78 -9.95 -14.74
C PRO A 116 -8.15 -11.26 -14.03
N LYS A 117 -9.42 -11.66 -14.13
CA LYS A 117 -9.91 -12.92 -13.56
C LYS A 117 -9.25 -14.12 -14.24
N ALA A 118 -9.25 -14.17 -15.57
CA ALA A 118 -8.63 -15.24 -16.32
C ALA A 118 -7.11 -15.31 -16.07
N LEU A 119 -6.44 -14.16 -15.99
CA LEU A 119 -5.03 -14.08 -15.61
C LEU A 119 -4.80 -14.72 -14.23
N THR A 120 -5.55 -14.29 -13.23
CA THR A 120 -5.43 -14.80 -11.85
C THR A 120 -5.66 -16.31 -11.79
N GLU A 121 -6.68 -16.83 -12.49
CA GLU A 121 -6.96 -18.26 -12.55
C GLU A 121 -5.83 -19.03 -13.26
N LYS A 122 -5.26 -18.48 -14.32
CA LYS A 122 -4.13 -19.07 -15.06
C LYS A 122 -2.88 -19.17 -14.18
N LEU A 123 -2.55 -18.10 -13.44
CA LEU A 123 -1.42 -18.09 -12.53
C LEU A 123 -1.64 -19.03 -11.34
N ALA A 124 -2.85 -19.08 -10.79
CA ALA A 124 -3.21 -19.97 -9.70
C ALA A 124 -3.01 -21.44 -10.05
N ARG A 125 -3.31 -21.87 -11.30
CA ARG A 125 -3.02 -23.22 -11.78
C ARG A 125 -1.52 -23.56 -11.81
N GLN A 126 -0.66 -22.55 -11.85
CA GLN A 126 0.80 -22.69 -11.78
C GLN A 126 1.34 -22.50 -10.34
N GLY A 127 0.44 -22.43 -9.34
CA GLY A 127 0.82 -22.22 -7.94
C GLY A 127 1.23 -20.77 -7.61
N VAL A 128 0.97 -19.80 -8.51
CA VAL A 128 1.36 -18.39 -8.32
C VAL A 128 0.15 -17.55 -7.95
N LYS A 129 0.28 -16.71 -6.93
CA LYS A 129 -0.72 -15.72 -6.53
C LYS A 129 -0.42 -14.39 -7.19
N LEU A 130 -1.48 -13.65 -7.54
CA LEU A 130 -1.40 -12.28 -8.03
C LEU A 130 -1.88 -11.34 -6.93
N VAL A 131 -1.06 -10.37 -6.56
CA VAL A 131 -1.37 -9.36 -5.55
C VAL A 131 -1.28 -7.99 -6.20
N THR A 132 -2.24 -7.13 -5.95
CA THR A 132 -2.24 -5.76 -6.44
C THR A 132 -1.90 -4.79 -5.32
N ILE A 133 -1.11 -3.77 -5.60
CA ILE A 133 -0.96 -2.64 -4.69
C ILE A 133 -2.29 -1.87 -4.61
N VAL A 134 -2.66 -1.44 -3.42
CA VAL A 134 -3.77 -0.51 -3.20
C VAL A 134 -3.25 0.63 -2.34
N ASP A 135 -3.11 1.81 -2.95
CA ASP A 135 -2.68 2.99 -2.22
C ASP A 135 -3.79 3.51 -1.29
N PRO A 136 -3.46 4.12 -0.16
CA PRO A 136 -4.43 4.56 0.84
C PRO A 136 -5.14 5.86 0.45
N GLY A 137 -5.37 6.09 -0.83
CA GLY A 137 -6.00 7.31 -1.36
C GLY A 137 -6.94 6.99 -2.51
N VAL A 138 -8.03 7.73 -2.59
CA VAL A 138 -8.98 7.68 -3.71
C VAL A 138 -8.72 8.88 -4.60
N LYS A 139 -8.44 8.67 -5.89
CA LYS A 139 -8.16 9.75 -6.84
C LYS A 139 -9.34 10.73 -6.89
N HIS A 140 -9.07 12.00 -6.69
CA HIS A 140 -10.06 13.06 -6.84
C HIS A 140 -10.49 13.17 -8.29
N GLN A 141 -11.75 12.86 -8.57
CA GLN A 141 -12.30 12.91 -9.93
C GLN A 141 -13.71 13.51 -9.92
N PRO A 142 -13.84 14.85 -9.98
CA PRO A 142 -15.15 15.48 -10.07
C PRO A 142 -15.88 15.04 -11.37
N ARG A 143 -17.21 14.98 -11.31
CA ARG A 143 -18.08 14.58 -12.45
C ARG A 143 -17.87 15.40 -13.73
N THR A 144 -17.30 16.59 -13.60
CA THR A 144 -16.96 17.50 -14.70
C THR A 144 -15.62 17.17 -15.38
N SER A 145 -14.94 16.08 -14.99
CA SER A 145 -13.70 15.72 -15.66
C SER A 145 -13.97 15.36 -17.14
N SER A 146 -13.14 15.86 -18.01
CA SER A 146 -13.25 15.75 -19.47
C SER A 146 -13.26 14.32 -20.02
N SER A 147 -12.93 13.32 -19.20
CA SER A 147 -12.90 11.91 -19.61
C SER A 147 -14.29 11.26 -19.69
N GLY A 148 -15.33 11.87 -19.13
CA GLY A 148 -16.69 11.31 -19.08
C GLY A 148 -16.83 9.98 -18.34
N GLU A 149 -15.73 9.39 -17.88
CA GLU A 149 -15.70 8.10 -17.19
C GLU A 149 -16.12 8.25 -15.72
N ARG A 150 -17.06 7.43 -15.30
CA ARG A 150 -17.48 7.36 -13.92
C ARG A 150 -16.43 6.64 -13.07
N TYR A 151 -16.11 7.23 -11.90
CA TYR A 151 -15.31 6.57 -10.89
C TYR A 151 -16.15 6.27 -9.66
N PHE A 152 -16.71 5.09 -9.65
CA PHE A 152 -17.71 4.63 -8.69
C PHE A 152 -17.23 4.74 -7.21
N VAL A 153 -15.96 4.42 -6.93
CA VAL A 153 -15.41 4.51 -5.58
C VAL A 153 -15.42 5.94 -5.07
N PHE A 154 -15.06 6.91 -5.93
CA PHE A 154 -15.09 8.31 -5.57
C PHE A 154 -16.52 8.83 -5.37
N GLU A 155 -17.43 8.47 -6.28
CA GLU A 155 -18.85 8.87 -6.18
C GLU A 155 -19.50 8.36 -4.90
N GLN A 156 -19.32 7.07 -4.57
CA GLN A 156 -19.83 6.49 -3.31
C GLN A 156 -19.19 7.10 -2.08
N GLY A 157 -17.89 7.39 -2.13
CA GLY A 157 -17.19 8.05 -1.04
C GLY A 157 -17.77 9.44 -0.75
N LEU A 158 -18.16 10.18 -1.80
CA LEU A 158 -18.86 11.47 -1.64
C LEU A 158 -20.26 11.31 -1.04
N GLU A 159 -21.06 10.40 -1.60
CA GLU A 159 -22.43 10.16 -1.13
C GLU A 159 -22.49 9.76 0.35
N ARG A 160 -21.55 8.93 0.77
CA ARG A 160 -21.46 8.39 2.13
C ARG A 160 -20.62 9.25 3.08
N ASN A 161 -20.10 10.38 2.62
CA ASN A 161 -19.27 11.30 3.39
C ASN A 161 -18.05 10.60 4.05
N PHE A 162 -17.38 9.71 3.30
CA PHE A 162 -16.20 8.97 3.79
C PHE A 162 -14.88 9.74 3.66
N PHE A 163 -14.87 10.84 2.90
CA PHE A 163 -13.65 11.61 2.69
C PHE A 163 -13.42 12.66 3.78
N GLN A 164 -12.16 12.81 4.14
CA GLN A 164 -11.74 13.88 5.05
C GLN A 164 -12.04 15.27 4.45
N ARG A 165 -12.42 16.19 5.32
CA ARG A 165 -12.72 17.56 4.96
C ARG A 165 -11.84 18.53 5.73
N ARG A 166 -11.57 19.66 5.12
CA ARG A 166 -10.95 20.82 5.77
C ARG A 166 -11.97 21.50 6.69
N SER A 167 -11.49 22.37 7.57
CA SER A 167 -12.36 23.15 8.48
C SER A 167 -13.40 24.02 7.76
N ASN A 168 -13.13 24.42 6.52
CA ASN A 168 -14.07 25.16 5.67
C ASN A 168 -15.11 24.28 4.94
N GLY A 169 -15.11 22.97 5.19
CA GLY A 169 -16.02 22.00 4.55
C GLY A 169 -15.56 21.43 3.22
N ASP A 170 -14.52 21.96 2.60
CA ASP A 170 -13.97 21.42 1.34
C ASP A 170 -13.33 20.04 1.55
N LEU A 171 -13.32 19.24 0.49
CA LEU A 171 -12.58 17.97 0.51
C LEU A 171 -11.09 18.23 0.77
N PHE A 172 -10.51 17.39 1.62
CA PHE A 172 -9.05 17.34 1.77
C PHE A 172 -8.47 16.55 0.60
N VAL A 173 -7.86 17.25 -0.35
CA VAL A 173 -7.21 16.67 -1.54
C VAL A 173 -5.72 16.93 -1.45
N PRO A 174 -4.93 16.00 -0.92
CA PRO A 174 -3.48 16.11 -0.92
C PRO A 174 -2.92 15.75 -2.29
N ARG A 175 -1.73 16.25 -2.59
CA ARG A 175 -0.96 15.74 -3.72
C ARG A 175 -0.18 14.52 -3.30
N VAL A 176 -0.30 13.47 -4.09
CA VAL A 176 0.49 12.24 -3.96
C VAL A 176 1.17 11.94 -5.28
N TRP A 177 2.24 11.19 -5.25
CA TRP A 177 2.80 10.61 -6.46
C TRP A 177 1.87 9.44 -6.89
N PRO A 178 1.67 9.16 -8.14
CA PRO A 178 2.11 9.81 -9.37
C PRO A 178 1.09 10.79 -9.94
N GLY A 179 0.30 11.46 -9.17
CA GLY A 179 -0.73 12.20 -9.79
C GLY A 179 -1.12 13.56 -9.34
#